data_4a572b98c177770f5e601868877d80e4
#
_entry.id   4a572b98c177770f5e601868877d80e4
#
_cell.length_a   1.000
_cell.length_b   1.000
_cell.length_c   1.000
_cell.angle_alpha   90.00
_cell.angle_beta   90.00
_cell.angle_gamma   90.00
#
_symmetry.space_group_name_H-M   'P 1'
#
loop_
_entity.id
_entity.type
_entity.pdbx_description
1 polymer ?
#
loop_
_entity_poly.entity_id
_entity_poly.type
_entity_poly.pdbx_seq_one_letter_code
_entity_poly.pdbx_strand_id
1 'polypeptide(L)'
;MAKDINSIFFDITPEIEELALKCEKNNAIEKELYTKYEVKRGLRDLNGKGVLAGLTNISDVCASKIVDGISVPCEGNLYYRGYNIKDLVKGFLDAKHPGYEETAYLLLFGELPNKEELAHFQEMMADRRMLPPNFVRDVIMKAPSRDMMNSITRSILQLYSYDEKADDTSIPNVLRQCLNLISQFPMLMVYGYHAYNYRMGEDLYIYAPDPKLSTAENILMMLREDRKYTELEAKILDMALVLHMDHGGGNNSTFTTHVVTSSGTDTYSTIAAAMASLKGPKHGGANIKVTQMFEDMKSVLTDWSDDDQIRAYLEALLDKQAFDKKGLIYRMGHAVYSVSDPRAEIFKRFVKQLAVEKGHEAEYALYEKVEHMAPEIIGEKRKMYKGVNANVDFYSGLVYSMLDLPPALYTPIFAAARIVGWSAHRLEELKNVDKIIRPAYKPLAPYREYIKLDDR
;
A
#
# COMPACT_ATOMS: atom_id res chain seq x y z
N MET A 1 -10.21 44.51 -15.08
CA MET A 1 -9.11 43.57 -15.32
C MET A 1 -9.68 42.16 -15.21
N ALA A 2 -9.64 41.33 -16.26
CA ALA A 2 -9.99 39.93 -16.16
C ALA A 2 -8.99 39.26 -15.21
N LYS A 3 -9.46 38.70 -14.09
CA LYS A 3 -8.60 37.91 -13.21
C LYS A 3 -8.06 36.72 -14.03
N ASP A 4 -6.73 36.52 -14.00
CA ASP A 4 -6.13 35.38 -14.63
C ASP A 4 -6.76 34.12 -13.99
N ILE A 5 -7.46 33.32 -14.79
CA ILE A 5 -8.14 32.08 -14.33
C ILE A 5 -7.14 31.13 -13.64
N ASN A 6 -5.88 31.10 -14.09
CA ASN A 6 -4.85 30.27 -13.47
C ASN A 6 -4.53 30.72 -12.04
N SER A 7 -4.47 32.02 -11.77
CA SER A 7 -4.18 32.52 -10.42
C SER A 7 -5.30 32.20 -9.43
N ILE A 8 -6.56 32.20 -9.85
CA ILE A 8 -7.70 31.85 -8.98
C ILE A 8 -7.67 30.39 -8.55
N PHE A 9 -7.21 29.49 -9.44
CA PHE A 9 -7.27 28.04 -9.18
C PHE A 9 -6.01 27.48 -8.52
N PHE A 10 -4.85 28.12 -8.68
CA PHE A 10 -3.57 27.51 -8.30
C PHE A 10 -2.75 28.32 -7.31
N ASP A 11 -2.98 29.64 -7.18
CA ASP A 11 -2.19 30.48 -6.31
C ASP A 11 -2.84 30.63 -4.93
N ILE A 12 -2.00 30.62 -3.89
CA ILE A 12 -2.41 31.00 -2.54
C ILE A 12 -2.38 32.54 -2.48
N THR A 13 -3.57 33.16 -2.45
CA THR A 13 -3.68 34.60 -2.37
C THR A 13 -3.59 35.09 -0.92
N PRO A 14 -3.24 36.36 -0.65
CA PRO A 14 -3.24 36.92 0.71
C PRO A 14 -4.58 36.79 1.43
N GLU A 15 -5.69 36.83 0.70
CA GLU A 15 -7.03 36.59 1.23
C GLU A 15 -7.19 35.14 1.72
N ILE A 16 -6.67 34.14 0.94
CA ILE A 16 -6.66 32.72 1.36
C ILE A 16 -5.78 32.54 2.58
N GLU A 17 -4.62 33.18 2.66
CA GLU A 17 -3.76 33.12 3.85
C GLU A 17 -4.45 33.66 5.10
N GLU A 18 -5.14 34.80 5.00
CA GLU A 18 -5.91 35.37 6.13
C GLU A 18 -7.02 34.41 6.60
N LEU A 19 -7.78 33.86 5.65
CA LEU A 19 -8.84 32.90 5.97
C LEU A 19 -8.26 31.58 6.57
N ALA A 20 -7.10 31.14 6.10
CA ALA A 20 -6.40 29.96 6.65
C ALA A 20 -6.03 30.16 8.13
N LEU A 21 -5.53 31.34 8.51
CA LEU A 21 -5.25 31.67 9.92
C LEU A 21 -6.52 31.59 10.81
N LYS A 22 -7.68 32.05 10.29
CA LYS A 22 -8.95 31.89 10.99
C LYS A 22 -9.33 30.41 11.16
N CYS A 23 -9.11 29.58 10.11
CA CYS A 23 -9.34 28.14 10.17
C CYS A 23 -8.43 27.47 11.21
N GLU A 24 -7.14 27.75 11.21
CA GLU A 24 -6.17 27.17 12.15
C GLU A 24 -6.54 27.50 13.60
N LYS A 25 -6.83 28.77 13.89
CA LYS A 25 -7.21 29.24 15.22
C LYS A 25 -8.47 28.54 15.74
N ASN A 26 -9.50 28.42 14.90
CA ASN A 26 -10.82 27.92 15.33
C ASN A 26 -10.88 26.37 15.35
N ASN A 27 -9.95 25.68 14.69
CA ASN A 27 -9.90 24.20 14.63
C ASN A 27 -8.86 23.60 15.58
N ALA A 28 -8.14 24.42 16.36
CA ALA A 28 -7.17 23.93 17.32
C ALA A 28 -7.88 23.17 18.47
N ILE A 29 -7.40 21.96 18.76
CA ILE A 29 -7.86 21.15 19.91
C ILE A 29 -6.67 20.95 20.85
N GLU A 30 -6.82 21.33 22.11
CA GLU A 30 -5.81 21.15 23.15
C GLU A 30 -5.51 19.64 23.36
N LYS A 31 -4.24 19.31 23.46
CA LYS A 31 -3.80 17.91 23.54
C LYS A 31 -4.30 17.21 24.80
N GLU A 32 -4.45 17.94 25.89
CA GLU A 32 -4.92 17.47 27.20
C GLU A 32 -6.36 16.96 27.14
N LEU A 33 -7.20 17.51 26.23
CA LEU A 33 -8.60 17.08 26.06
C LEU A 33 -8.70 15.65 25.54
N TYR A 34 -7.75 15.19 24.73
CA TYR A 34 -7.73 13.80 24.26
C TYR A 34 -7.54 12.81 25.42
N THR A 35 -6.69 13.15 26.40
CA THR A 35 -6.51 12.35 27.60
C THR A 35 -7.70 12.49 28.54
N LYS A 36 -8.20 13.71 28.75
CA LYS A 36 -9.36 13.99 29.61
C LYS A 36 -10.61 13.21 29.19
N TYR A 37 -10.84 13.07 27.89
CA TYR A 37 -12.01 12.36 27.33
C TYR A 37 -11.68 10.92 26.90
N GLU A 38 -10.50 10.40 27.25
CA GLU A 38 -10.04 9.04 26.90
C GLU A 38 -10.20 8.70 25.43
N VAL A 39 -9.93 9.69 24.54
CA VAL A 39 -10.08 9.54 23.10
C VAL A 39 -9.09 8.52 22.56
N LYS A 40 -9.59 7.49 21.90
CA LYS A 40 -8.77 6.44 21.25
C LYS A 40 -8.20 6.96 19.93
N ARG A 41 -7.18 7.81 19.99
CA ARG A 41 -6.56 8.43 18.81
C ARG A 41 -6.01 7.37 17.87
N GLY A 42 -6.39 7.45 16.59
CA GLY A 42 -6.02 6.45 15.58
C GLY A 42 -6.61 5.07 15.88
N LEU A 43 -7.73 5.01 16.61
CA LEU A 43 -8.37 3.78 17.09
C LEU A 43 -7.39 2.88 17.90
N ARG A 44 -6.58 3.52 18.76
CA ARG A 44 -5.66 2.82 19.67
C ARG A 44 -5.88 3.27 21.12
N ASP A 45 -5.78 2.33 22.02
CA ASP A 45 -5.73 2.60 23.45
C ASP A 45 -4.45 3.33 23.86
N LEU A 46 -4.42 3.87 25.06
CA LEU A 46 -3.25 4.58 25.62
C LEU A 46 -1.99 3.69 25.67
N ASN A 47 -2.17 2.37 25.80
CA ASN A 47 -1.09 1.37 25.74
C ASN A 47 -0.66 0.99 24.32
N GLY A 48 -1.24 1.63 23.29
CA GLY A 48 -0.96 1.38 21.87
C GLY A 48 -1.70 0.19 21.24
N LYS A 49 -2.51 -0.56 22.02
CA LYS A 49 -3.31 -1.67 21.48
C LYS A 49 -4.43 -1.13 20.59
N GLY A 50 -4.66 -1.77 19.45
CA GLY A 50 -5.77 -1.42 18.56
C GLY A 50 -7.13 -1.65 19.21
N VAL A 51 -8.09 -0.75 18.95
CA VAL A 51 -9.49 -0.96 19.33
C VAL A 51 -10.05 -2.09 18.45
N LEU A 52 -10.72 -3.06 19.06
CA LEU A 52 -11.41 -4.11 18.33
C LEU A 52 -12.64 -3.51 17.63
N ALA A 53 -12.55 -3.27 16.33
CA ALA A 53 -13.59 -2.60 15.54
C ALA A 53 -14.45 -3.57 14.71
N GLY A 54 -14.01 -4.81 14.52
CA GLY A 54 -14.71 -5.81 13.72
C GLY A 54 -14.11 -7.20 13.86
N LEU A 55 -14.70 -8.15 13.15
CA LEU A 55 -14.24 -9.54 13.03
C LEU A 55 -13.93 -9.82 11.57
N THR A 56 -12.96 -10.69 11.30
CA THR A 56 -12.61 -11.10 9.93
C THR A 56 -12.12 -12.55 9.90
N ASN A 57 -12.46 -13.25 8.81
CA ASN A 57 -11.89 -14.55 8.46
C ASN A 57 -10.81 -14.43 7.37
N ILE A 58 -10.50 -13.23 6.89
CA ILE A 58 -9.61 -13.04 5.72
C ILE A 58 -8.15 -13.21 6.11
N SER A 59 -7.71 -12.51 7.15
CA SER A 59 -6.31 -12.59 7.58
C SER A 59 -6.13 -12.27 9.05
N ASP A 60 -5.03 -12.77 9.61
CA ASP A 60 -4.59 -12.46 10.97
C ASP A 60 -3.13 -12.00 10.97
N VAL A 61 -2.87 -10.93 11.72
CA VAL A 61 -1.54 -10.33 11.92
C VAL A 61 -1.16 -10.48 13.38
N CYS A 62 -0.38 -11.52 13.68
CA CYS A 62 0.03 -11.88 15.02
C CYS A 62 1.45 -11.39 15.32
N ALA A 63 1.63 -10.64 16.40
CA ALA A 63 2.92 -10.14 16.88
C ALA A 63 3.08 -10.29 18.42
N SER A 64 2.12 -10.91 19.06
CA SER A 64 2.15 -11.20 20.49
C SER A 64 1.40 -12.49 20.79
N LYS A 65 1.80 -13.17 21.85
CA LYS A 65 1.12 -14.36 22.36
C LYS A 65 0.76 -14.16 23.84
N ILE A 66 -0.26 -14.86 24.28
CA ILE A 66 -0.63 -14.87 25.71
C ILE A 66 0.18 -15.93 26.41
N VAL A 67 0.94 -15.54 27.43
CA VAL A 67 1.69 -16.41 28.32
C VAL A 67 1.26 -16.07 29.75
N ASP A 68 0.69 -17.01 30.48
CA ASP A 68 0.18 -16.83 31.85
C ASP A 68 -0.77 -15.63 31.99
N GLY A 69 -1.65 -15.41 30.99
CA GLY A 69 -2.60 -14.29 30.95
C GLY A 69 -2.00 -12.93 30.57
N ILE A 70 -0.69 -12.86 30.31
CA ILE A 70 0.01 -11.64 29.93
C ILE A 70 0.35 -11.70 28.43
N SER A 71 0.08 -10.59 27.72
CA SER A 71 0.49 -10.46 26.31
C SER A 71 1.98 -10.18 26.22
N VAL A 72 2.74 -11.08 25.61
CA VAL A 72 4.19 -10.92 25.37
C VAL A 72 4.46 -10.84 23.89
N PRO A 73 5.39 -9.99 23.43
CA PRO A 73 5.83 -9.95 22.04
C PRO A 73 6.35 -11.31 21.57
N CYS A 74 6.05 -11.67 20.34
CA CYS A 74 6.61 -12.85 19.69
C CYS A 74 7.05 -12.50 18.26
N GLU A 75 7.68 -13.45 17.59
CA GLU A 75 7.95 -13.33 16.15
C GLU A 75 6.65 -13.03 15.39
N GLY A 76 6.75 -12.13 14.41
CA GLY A 76 5.62 -11.76 13.59
C GLY A 76 5.14 -12.94 12.75
N ASN A 77 3.83 -13.10 12.69
CA ASN A 77 3.18 -14.05 11.80
C ASN A 77 2.06 -13.35 11.04
N LEU A 78 1.89 -13.74 9.79
CA LEU A 78 0.80 -13.33 8.92
C LEU A 78 0.11 -14.59 8.43
N TYR A 79 -1.20 -14.64 8.62
CA TYR A 79 -2.04 -15.75 8.15
C TYR A 79 -3.05 -15.24 7.14
N TYR A 80 -3.19 -15.94 6.02
CA TYR A 80 -4.26 -15.77 5.04
C TYR A 80 -5.23 -16.92 5.16
N ARG A 81 -6.48 -16.66 5.54
CA ARG A 81 -7.49 -17.69 5.78
C ARG A 81 -7.00 -18.84 6.71
N GLY A 82 -6.14 -18.52 7.68
CA GLY A 82 -5.55 -19.47 8.60
C GLY A 82 -4.26 -20.15 8.14
N TYR A 83 -3.84 -19.99 6.89
CA TYR A 83 -2.55 -20.49 6.38
C TYR A 83 -1.44 -19.48 6.65
N ASN A 84 -0.32 -19.96 7.22
CA ASN A 84 0.84 -19.08 7.45
C ASN A 84 1.46 -18.66 6.12
N ILE A 85 1.79 -17.37 5.99
CA ILE A 85 2.37 -16.82 4.75
C ILE A 85 3.68 -17.50 4.34
N LYS A 86 4.50 -17.96 5.32
CA LYS A 86 5.75 -18.68 5.05
C LYS A 86 5.48 -20.04 4.39
N ASP A 87 4.41 -20.74 4.84
CA ASP A 87 4.01 -22.04 4.29
C ASP A 87 3.38 -21.88 2.91
N LEU A 88 2.55 -20.85 2.69
CA LEU A 88 2.01 -20.55 1.37
C LEU A 88 3.12 -20.28 0.36
N VAL A 89 4.06 -19.37 0.71
CA VAL A 89 5.20 -19.07 -0.17
C VAL A 89 6.04 -20.33 -0.46
N LYS A 90 6.32 -21.12 0.56
CA LYS A 90 7.04 -22.39 0.37
C LYS A 90 6.26 -23.34 -0.54
N GLY A 91 4.94 -23.43 -0.37
CA GLY A 91 4.07 -24.33 -1.12
C GLY A 91 4.12 -24.09 -2.62
N PHE A 92 3.83 -22.86 -3.07
CA PHE A 92 3.84 -22.56 -4.51
C PHE A 92 5.25 -22.55 -5.12
N LEU A 93 6.29 -22.23 -4.34
CA LEU A 93 7.67 -22.32 -4.79
C LEU A 93 8.11 -23.78 -5.02
N ASP A 94 7.78 -24.68 -4.09
CA ASP A 94 8.07 -26.11 -4.22
C ASP A 94 7.29 -26.74 -5.38
N ALA A 95 6.04 -26.32 -5.56
CA ALA A 95 5.17 -26.76 -6.65
C ALA A 95 5.49 -26.12 -8.02
N LYS A 96 6.39 -25.11 -8.04
CA LYS A 96 6.87 -24.40 -9.25
C LYS A 96 5.76 -23.78 -10.09
N HIS A 97 4.81 -23.13 -9.44
CA HIS A 97 3.78 -22.32 -10.12
C HIS A 97 3.67 -20.92 -9.51
N PRO A 98 3.08 -19.93 -10.21
CA PRO A 98 2.83 -18.61 -9.68
C PRO A 98 1.91 -18.64 -8.45
N GLY A 99 2.26 -17.90 -7.39
CA GLY A 99 1.52 -17.89 -6.14
C GLY A 99 0.40 -16.85 -6.08
N TYR A 100 0.42 -15.84 -6.97
CA TYR A 100 -0.55 -14.74 -6.92
C TYR A 100 -1.98 -15.21 -7.12
N GLU A 101 -2.26 -15.95 -8.20
CA GLU A 101 -3.60 -16.43 -8.52
C GLU A 101 -4.11 -17.45 -7.47
N GLU A 102 -3.26 -18.36 -6.99
CA GLU A 102 -3.62 -19.30 -5.92
C GLU A 102 -3.98 -18.60 -4.62
N THR A 103 -3.17 -17.60 -4.22
CA THR A 103 -3.42 -16.84 -3.00
C THR A 103 -4.63 -15.91 -3.14
N ALA A 104 -4.87 -15.36 -4.34
CA ALA A 104 -6.08 -14.60 -4.63
C ALA A 104 -7.34 -15.46 -4.51
N TYR A 105 -7.30 -16.68 -5.03
CA TYR A 105 -8.37 -17.67 -4.85
C TYR A 105 -8.63 -17.94 -3.37
N LEU A 106 -7.58 -18.23 -2.61
CA LEU A 106 -7.66 -18.49 -1.17
C LEU A 106 -8.32 -17.31 -0.42
N LEU A 107 -7.89 -16.08 -0.65
CA LEU A 107 -8.44 -14.91 0.04
C LEU A 107 -9.91 -14.66 -0.31
N LEU A 108 -10.29 -14.83 -1.58
CA LEU A 108 -11.65 -14.58 -2.05
C LEU A 108 -12.63 -15.68 -1.61
N PHE A 109 -12.22 -16.96 -1.69
CA PHE A 109 -13.13 -18.10 -1.52
C PHE A 109 -12.94 -18.86 -0.20
N GLY A 110 -11.82 -18.67 0.50
CA GLY A 110 -11.62 -19.19 1.86
C GLY A 110 -10.87 -20.51 1.95
N GLU A 111 -10.57 -21.15 0.83
CA GLU A 111 -9.88 -22.45 0.74
C GLU A 111 -8.88 -22.46 -0.42
N LEU A 112 -7.85 -23.30 -0.33
CA LEU A 112 -6.88 -23.46 -1.40
C LEU A 112 -7.51 -24.21 -2.57
N PRO A 113 -7.30 -23.75 -3.82
CA PRO A 113 -7.80 -24.42 -5.00
C PRO A 113 -7.08 -25.76 -5.21
N ASN A 114 -7.78 -26.76 -5.70
CA ASN A 114 -7.13 -27.90 -6.32
C ASN A 114 -6.59 -27.50 -7.71
N LYS A 115 -5.89 -28.41 -8.38
CA LYS A 115 -5.22 -28.12 -9.65
C LYS A 115 -6.19 -27.69 -10.77
N GLU A 116 -7.38 -28.29 -10.82
CA GLU A 116 -8.39 -27.97 -11.83
C GLU A 116 -9.06 -26.62 -11.54
N GLU A 117 -9.36 -26.36 -10.28
CA GLU A 117 -9.91 -25.08 -9.82
C GLU A 117 -8.93 -23.93 -10.05
N LEU A 118 -7.64 -24.13 -9.77
CA LEU A 118 -6.62 -23.11 -10.03
C LEU A 118 -6.51 -22.80 -11.52
N ALA A 119 -6.45 -23.84 -12.37
CA ALA A 119 -6.38 -23.65 -13.82
C ALA A 119 -7.61 -22.91 -14.36
N HIS A 120 -8.81 -23.29 -13.93
CA HIS A 120 -10.05 -22.60 -14.32
C HIS A 120 -10.09 -21.14 -13.82
N PHE A 121 -9.62 -20.90 -12.59
CA PHE A 121 -9.54 -19.53 -12.05
C PHE A 121 -8.56 -18.66 -12.84
N GLN A 122 -7.39 -19.19 -13.19
CA GLN A 122 -6.40 -18.49 -14.03
C GLN A 122 -6.96 -18.14 -15.40
N GLU A 123 -7.66 -19.07 -16.05
CA GLU A 123 -8.35 -18.80 -17.34
C GLU A 123 -9.42 -17.74 -17.17
N MET A 124 -10.26 -17.82 -16.16
CA MET A 124 -11.29 -16.85 -15.86
C MET A 124 -10.71 -15.44 -15.59
N MET A 125 -9.56 -15.35 -14.93
CA MET A 125 -8.86 -14.08 -14.70
C MET A 125 -8.24 -13.54 -15.99
N ALA A 126 -7.68 -14.41 -16.83
CA ALA A 126 -7.11 -14.04 -18.11
C ALA A 126 -8.17 -13.44 -19.08
N ASP A 127 -9.35 -14.04 -19.15
CA ASP A 127 -10.47 -13.56 -19.96
C ASP A 127 -10.95 -12.14 -19.55
N ARG A 128 -10.70 -11.76 -18.30
CA ARG A 128 -11.05 -10.44 -17.76
C ARG A 128 -9.96 -9.41 -17.91
N ARG A 129 -8.79 -9.77 -18.44
CA ARG A 129 -7.70 -8.82 -18.72
C ARG A 129 -7.99 -7.99 -19.97
N MET A 130 -9.10 -7.26 -19.94
CA MET A 130 -9.51 -6.35 -21.00
C MET A 130 -10.15 -5.09 -20.41
N LEU A 131 -10.00 -3.98 -21.12
CA LEU A 131 -10.65 -2.71 -20.77
C LEU A 131 -11.79 -2.44 -21.79
N PRO A 132 -12.80 -1.64 -21.39
CA PRO A 132 -13.87 -1.26 -22.32
C PRO A 132 -13.32 -0.65 -23.62
N PRO A 133 -14.05 -0.74 -24.76
CA PRO A 133 -13.63 -0.15 -26.01
C PRO A 133 -13.27 1.33 -25.87
N ASN A 134 -12.16 1.74 -26.45
CA ASN A 134 -11.61 3.11 -26.42
C ASN A 134 -11.21 3.64 -25.02
N PHE A 135 -11.32 2.87 -23.95
CA PHE A 135 -11.03 3.32 -22.59
C PHE A 135 -9.59 3.86 -22.43
N VAL A 136 -8.60 3.21 -23.03
CA VAL A 136 -7.21 3.67 -23.00
C VAL A 136 -7.10 5.07 -23.59
N ARG A 137 -7.66 5.30 -24.79
CA ARG A 137 -7.63 6.59 -25.46
C ARG A 137 -8.39 7.67 -24.72
N ASP A 138 -9.64 7.37 -24.31
CA ASP A 138 -10.60 8.39 -23.85
C ASP A 138 -10.48 8.68 -22.34
N VAL A 139 -9.91 7.75 -21.57
CA VAL A 139 -9.75 7.89 -20.11
C VAL A 139 -8.29 8.00 -19.72
N ILE A 140 -7.47 7.01 -20.07
CA ILE A 140 -6.09 6.93 -19.56
C ILE A 140 -5.21 7.99 -20.24
N MET A 141 -5.24 8.07 -21.58
CA MET A 141 -4.37 8.96 -22.36
C MET A 141 -4.84 10.41 -22.36
N LYS A 142 -6.12 10.69 -22.12
CA LYS A 142 -6.67 12.05 -22.25
C LYS A 142 -6.15 13.02 -21.20
N ALA A 143 -5.92 12.54 -19.97
CA ALA A 143 -5.42 13.36 -18.86
C ALA A 143 -4.42 12.58 -18.01
N PRO A 144 -3.25 12.21 -18.55
CA PRO A 144 -2.25 11.46 -17.80
C PRO A 144 -1.76 12.30 -16.60
N SER A 145 -1.51 11.64 -15.48
CA SER A 145 -1.07 12.25 -14.24
C SER A 145 0.34 11.79 -13.89
N ARG A 146 1.17 12.70 -13.35
CA ARG A 146 2.46 12.34 -12.75
C ARG A 146 2.31 11.37 -11.55
N ASP A 147 1.14 11.36 -10.93
CA ASP A 147 0.79 10.49 -9.81
C ASP A 147 -0.01 9.30 -10.32
N MET A 148 0.64 8.14 -10.39
CA MET A 148 0.05 6.91 -10.90
C MET A 148 -1.12 6.43 -10.04
N MET A 149 -1.07 6.60 -8.72
CA MET A 149 -2.19 6.26 -7.83
C MET A 149 -3.44 7.11 -8.17
N ASN A 150 -3.25 8.40 -8.48
CA ASN A 150 -4.35 9.26 -8.93
C ASN A 150 -4.88 8.80 -10.30
N SER A 151 -4.00 8.47 -11.25
CA SER A 151 -4.39 8.00 -12.58
C SER A 151 -5.25 6.73 -12.49
N ILE A 152 -4.80 5.74 -11.72
CA ILE A 152 -5.51 4.47 -11.52
C ILE A 152 -6.85 4.70 -10.80
N THR A 153 -6.87 5.51 -9.74
CA THR A 153 -8.11 5.80 -8.99
C THR A 153 -9.18 6.43 -9.88
N ARG A 154 -8.81 7.40 -10.72
CA ARG A 154 -9.75 8.00 -11.69
C ARG A 154 -10.24 6.99 -12.71
N SER A 155 -9.36 6.12 -13.19
CA SER A 155 -9.72 5.06 -14.13
C SER A 155 -10.70 4.07 -13.49
N ILE A 156 -10.50 3.69 -12.24
CA ILE A 156 -11.44 2.83 -11.49
C ILE A 156 -12.82 3.50 -11.38
N LEU A 157 -12.87 4.77 -10.98
CA LEU A 157 -14.13 5.51 -10.91
C LEU A 157 -14.81 5.65 -12.27
N GLN A 158 -14.05 5.79 -13.35
CA GLN A 158 -14.62 5.88 -14.69
C GLN A 158 -15.18 4.53 -15.18
N LEU A 159 -14.63 3.38 -14.73
CA LEU A 159 -15.18 2.06 -15.06
C LEU A 159 -16.62 1.88 -14.58
N TYR A 160 -17.03 2.58 -13.52
CA TYR A 160 -18.42 2.64 -13.09
C TYR A 160 -19.38 2.98 -14.23
N SER A 161 -19.02 3.96 -15.08
CA SER A 161 -19.87 4.41 -16.18
C SER A 161 -20.00 3.40 -17.33
N TYR A 162 -19.20 2.34 -17.33
CA TYR A 162 -19.25 1.26 -18.30
C TYR A 162 -19.94 0.00 -17.76
N ASP A 163 -20.37 0.00 -16.50
CA ASP A 163 -21.04 -1.12 -15.84
C ASP A 163 -22.51 -0.80 -15.58
N GLU A 164 -23.41 -1.35 -16.40
CA GLU A 164 -24.88 -1.15 -16.25
C GLU A 164 -25.41 -1.63 -14.89
N LYS A 165 -24.66 -2.48 -14.17
CA LYS A 165 -25.00 -3.00 -12.84
C LYS A 165 -24.05 -2.46 -11.75
N ALA A 166 -23.54 -1.24 -11.96
CA ALA A 166 -22.56 -0.65 -11.03
C ALA A 166 -23.07 -0.59 -9.57
N ASP A 167 -24.35 -0.25 -9.37
CA ASP A 167 -24.98 -0.07 -8.06
C ASP A 167 -25.55 -1.36 -7.44
N ASP A 168 -25.52 -2.48 -8.15
CA ASP A 168 -25.98 -3.77 -7.61
C ASP A 168 -24.92 -4.33 -6.65
N THR A 169 -25.23 -4.28 -5.35
CA THR A 169 -24.39 -4.75 -4.25
C THR A 169 -24.60 -6.22 -3.89
N SER A 170 -25.33 -6.99 -4.69
CA SER A 170 -25.45 -8.44 -4.50
C SER A 170 -24.09 -9.13 -4.58
N ILE A 171 -23.86 -10.14 -3.75
CA ILE A 171 -22.57 -10.86 -3.69
C ILE A 171 -22.10 -11.34 -5.07
N PRO A 172 -22.94 -11.96 -5.94
CA PRO A 172 -22.50 -12.38 -7.27
C PRO A 172 -22.04 -11.21 -8.14
N ASN A 173 -22.72 -10.06 -8.10
CA ASN A 173 -22.34 -8.90 -8.88
C ASN A 173 -21.07 -8.23 -8.35
N VAL A 174 -20.96 -8.06 -7.04
CA VAL A 174 -19.74 -7.51 -6.41
C VAL A 174 -18.54 -8.41 -6.67
N LEU A 175 -18.68 -9.74 -6.59
CA LEU A 175 -17.61 -10.67 -6.95
C LEU A 175 -17.18 -10.49 -8.40
N ARG A 176 -18.12 -10.38 -9.35
CA ARG A 176 -17.84 -10.09 -10.76
C ARG A 176 -17.04 -8.80 -10.93
N GLN A 177 -17.46 -7.72 -10.26
CA GLN A 177 -16.78 -6.42 -10.30
C GLN A 177 -15.36 -6.51 -9.71
N CYS A 178 -15.20 -7.18 -8.57
CA CYS A 178 -13.89 -7.40 -7.94
C CYS A 178 -12.94 -8.19 -8.86
N LEU A 179 -13.40 -9.30 -9.45
CA LEU A 179 -12.59 -10.09 -10.38
C LEU A 179 -12.18 -9.29 -11.62
N ASN A 180 -13.08 -8.47 -12.17
CA ASN A 180 -12.75 -7.58 -13.27
C ASN A 180 -11.68 -6.56 -12.87
N LEU A 181 -11.84 -5.88 -11.73
CA LEU A 181 -10.88 -4.88 -11.25
C LEU A 181 -9.52 -5.49 -10.94
N ILE A 182 -9.45 -6.67 -10.29
CA ILE A 182 -8.20 -7.38 -10.03
C ILE A 182 -7.47 -7.70 -11.34
N SER A 183 -8.20 -8.22 -12.35
CA SER A 183 -7.62 -8.57 -13.66
C SER A 183 -7.21 -7.36 -14.49
N GLN A 184 -7.92 -6.25 -14.38
CA GLN A 184 -7.67 -5.02 -15.13
C GLN A 184 -6.59 -4.14 -14.50
N PHE A 185 -6.31 -4.30 -13.20
CA PHE A 185 -5.42 -3.42 -12.47
C PHE A 185 -4.02 -3.29 -13.08
N PRO A 186 -3.35 -4.37 -13.51
CA PRO A 186 -2.05 -4.28 -14.19
C PRO A 186 -2.07 -3.38 -15.42
N MET A 187 -3.14 -3.46 -16.23
CA MET A 187 -3.30 -2.59 -17.40
C MET A 187 -3.49 -1.12 -17.00
N LEU A 188 -4.36 -0.84 -16.01
CA LEU A 188 -4.60 0.53 -15.54
C LEU A 188 -3.30 1.18 -15.03
N MET A 189 -2.47 0.39 -14.35
CA MET A 189 -1.19 0.81 -13.81
C MET A 189 -0.16 1.07 -14.92
N VAL A 190 0.09 0.10 -15.77
CA VAL A 190 1.14 0.16 -16.79
C VAL A 190 0.77 1.16 -17.91
N TYR A 191 -0.45 1.14 -18.37
CA TYR A 191 -0.89 2.08 -19.41
C TYR A 191 -0.94 3.52 -18.90
N GLY A 192 -1.30 3.72 -17.61
CA GLY A 192 -1.23 5.03 -16.97
C GLY A 192 0.19 5.59 -16.94
N TYR A 193 1.17 4.73 -16.66
CA TYR A 193 2.59 5.07 -16.66
C TYR A 193 3.08 5.44 -18.07
N HIS A 194 2.82 4.60 -19.06
CA HIS A 194 3.22 4.88 -20.43
C HIS A 194 2.51 6.10 -21.03
N ALA A 195 1.24 6.33 -20.70
CA ALA A 195 0.53 7.54 -21.12
C ALA A 195 1.15 8.82 -20.56
N TYR A 196 1.63 8.78 -19.30
CA TYR A 196 2.33 9.91 -18.70
C TYR A 196 3.68 10.14 -19.36
N ASN A 197 4.49 9.10 -19.56
CA ASN A 197 5.79 9.20 -20.22
C ASN A 197 5.68 9.71 -21.65
N TYR A 198 4.70 9.22 -22.40
CA TYR A 198 4.40 9.73 -23.75
C TYR A 198 4.09 11.24 -23.74
N ARG A 199 3.29 11.70 -22.76
CA ARG A 199 3.05 13.14 -22.57
C ARG A 199 4.34 13.93 -22.27
N MET A 200 5.32 13.31 -21.64
CA MET A 200 6.62 13.91 -21.33
C MET A 200 7.62 13.84 -22.49
N GLY A 201 7.24 13.23 -23.62
CA GLY A 201 8.03 13.17 -24.84
C GLY A 201 8.75 11.84 -25.07
N GLU A 202 8.47 10.81 -24.27
CA GLU A 202 8.96 9.45 -24.47
C GLU A 202 8.09 8.69 -25.48
N ASP A 203 8.57 7.54 -25.97
CA ASP A 203 7.81 6.68 -26.87
C ASP A 203 6.61 6.02 -26.17
N LEU A 204 5.55 5.73 -26.93
CA LEU A 204 4.34 5.10 -26.41
C LEU A 204 4.35 3.60 -26.65
N TYR A 205 4.34 2.83 -25.59
CA TYR A 205 4.17 1.38 -25.62
C TYR A 205 2.84 0.99 -24.98
N ILE A 206 1.96 0.32 -25.72
CA ILE A 206 0.71 -0.24 -25.22
C ILE A 206 0.62 -1.69 -25.68
N TYR A 207 1.12 -2.59 -24.86
CA TYR A 207 1.09 -4.02 -25.11
C TYR A 207 -0.14 -4.66 -24.46
N ALA A 208 -0.88 -5.44 -25.22
CA ALA A 208 -1.96 -6.25 -24.69
C ALA A 208 -1.40 -7.34 -23.74
N PRO A 209 -2.09 -7.66 -22.64
CA PRO A 209 -1.71 -8.78 -21.80
C PRO A 209 -1.80 -10.10 -22.57
N ASP A 210 -0.90 -11.03 -22.26
CA ASP A 210 -0.91 -12.38 -22.77
C ASP A 210 -1.75 -13.27 -21.81
N PRO A 211 -2.80 -13.95 -22.30
CA PRO A 211 -3.64 -14.80 -21.46
C PRO A 211 -2.89 -16.00 -20.85
N LYS A 212 -1.77 -16.40 -21.43
CA LYS A 212 -0.95 -17.53 -20.95
C LYS A 212 0.00 -17.17 -19.80
N LEU A 213 0.24 -15.88 -19.60
CA LEU A 213 1.16 -15.38 -18.59
C LEU A 213 0.42 -15.10 -17.27
N SER A 214 1.13 -15.29 -16.16
CA SER A 214 0.68 -14.88 -14.83
C SER A 214 0.51 -13.36 -14.73
N THR A 215 -0.07 -12.88 -13.63
CA THR A 215 -0.20 -11.43 -13.37
C THR A 215 1.16 -10.75 -13.29
N ALA A 216 2.13 -11.34 -12.59
CA ALA A 216 3.48 -10.78 -12.46
C ALA A 216 4.21 -10.71 -13.80
N GLU A 217 4.16 -11.78 -14.59
CA GLU A 217 4.76 -11.83 -15.94
C GLU A 217 4.13 -10.78 -16.87
N ASN A 218 2.80 -10.64 -16.85
CA ASN A 218 2.11 -9.61 -17.63
C ASN A 218 2.52 -8.20 -17.23
N ILE A 219 2.72 -7.91 -15.93
CA ILE A 219 3.22 -6.60 -15.47
C ILE A 219 4.58 -6.32 -16.08
N LEU A 220 5.54 -7.25 -15.99
CA LEU A 220 6.89 -7.07 -16.53
C LEU A 220 6.88 -6.95 -18.05
N MET A 221 6.14 -7.83 -18.72
CA MET A 221 6.04 -7.85 -20.18
C MET A 221 5.40 -6.57 -20.74
N MET A 222 4.33 -6.09 -20.13
CA MET A 222 3.66 -4.87 -20.60
C MET A 222 4.46 -3.59 -20.30
N LEU A 223 5.27 -3.61 -19.22
CA LEU A 223 6.03 -2.44 -18.80
C LEU A 223 7.28 -2.20 -19.63
N ARG A 224 7.93 -3.26 -20.11
CA ARG A 224 9.23 -3.20 -20.80
C ARG A 224 9.05 -3.06 -22.31
N GLU A 225 9.84 -2.18 -22.93
CA GLU A 225 9.83 -1.95 -24.37
C GLU A 225 10.11 -3.24 -25.16
N ASP A 226 11.13 -4.02 -24.74
CA ASP A 226 11.50 -5.27 -25.37
C ASP A 226 10.66 -6.48 -24.94
N ARG A 227 9.75 -6.28 -23.98
CA ARG A 227 8.87 -7.30 -23.37
C ARG A 227 9.59 -8.46 -22.70
N LYS A 228 10.90 -8.33 -22.40
CA LYS A 228 11.70 -9.40 -21.83
C LYS A 228 11.78 -9.30 -20.31
N TYR A 229 11.83 -10.44 -19.68
CA TYR A 229 12.09 -10.63 -18.24
C TYR A 229 12.69 -12.00 -18.01
N THR A 230 13.37 -12.20 -16.87
CA THR A 230 13.87 -13.50 -16.47
C THR A 230 12.82 -14.23 -15.63
N GLU A 231 12.96 -15.57 -15.53
CA GLU A 231 12.09 -16.38 -14.65
C GLU A 231 12.23 -15.93 -13.19
N LEU A 232 13.44 -15.56 -12.76
CA LEU A 232 13.69 -15.07 -11.41
C LEU A 232 12.98 -13.74 -11.14
N GLU A 233 13.01 -12.80 -12.09
CA GLU A 233 12.28 -11.52 -11.97
C GLU A 233 10.78 -11.73 -11.83
N ALA A 234 10.18 -12.57 -12.67
CA ALA A 234 8.76 -12.90 -12.60
C ALA A 234 8.38 -13.55 -11.26
N LYS A 235 9.17 -14.51 -10.81
CA LYS A 235 8.99 -15.20 -9.53
C LYS A 235 9.08 -14.26 -8.33
N ILE A 236 10.02 -13.33 -8.34
CA ILE A 236 10.20 -12.37 -7.25
C ILE A 236 9.08 -11.33 -7.24
N LEU A 237 8.64 -10.84 -8.40
CA LEU A 237 7.49 -9.94 -8.46
C LEU A 237 6.20 -10.65 -8.04
N ASP A 238 5.97 -11.89 -8.46
CA ASP A 238 4.82 -12.70 -8.04
C ASP A 238 4.78 -12.88 -6.51
N MET A 239 5.91 -13.26 -5.91
CA MET A 239 6.05 -13.34 -4.45
C MET A 239 5.81 -11.99 -3.78
N ALA A 240 6.32 -10.88 -4.34
CA ALA A 240 6.08 -9.54 -3.83
C ALA A 240 4.58 -9.22 -3.80
N LEU A 241 3.84 -9.56 -4.86
CA LEU A 241 2.40 -9.40 -4.91
C LEU A 241 1.71 -10.21 -3.81
N VAL A 242 2.08 -11.49 -3.63
CA VAL A 242 1.52 -12.35 -2.54
C VAL A 242 1.73 -11.72 -1.16
N LEU A 243 2.93 -11.24 -0.86
CA LEU A 243 3.27 -10.67 0.45
C LEU A 243 2.54 -9.34 0.77
N HIS A 244 2.00 -8.68 -0.26
CA HIS A 244 1.29 -7.42 -0.11
C HIS A 244 -0.24 -7.54 -0.21
N MET A 245 -0.80 -8.73 -0.50
CA MET A 245 -2.23 -8.92 -0.76
C MET A 245 -3.12 -8.47 0.38
N ASP A 246 -2.75 -8.78 1.63
CA ASP A 246 -3.52 -8.33 2.80
C ASP A 246 -2.63 -8.11 4.04
N HIS A 247 -3.16 -7.39 5.01
CA HIS A 247 -2.47 -7.14 6.29
C HIS A 247 -3.47 -6.79 7.40
N GLY A 248 -4.56 -7.53 7.47
CA GLY A 248 -5.59 -7.40 8.49
C GLY A 248 -6.64 -6.34 8.25
N GLY A 249 -7.84 -6.56 8.77
CA GLY A 249 -8.98 -5.66 8.65
C GLY A 249 -8.76 -4.26 9.25
N GLY A 250 -7.84 -4.12 10.21
CA GLY A 250 -7.46 -2.84 10.81
C GLY A 250 -6.40 -2.04 10.04
N ASN A 251 -5.89 -2.54 8.90
CA ASN A 251 -5.05 -1.77 8.01
C ASN A 251 -5.83 -0.56 7.46
N ASN A 252 -5.21 0.61 7.35
CA ASN A 252 -5.92 1.86 7.05
C ASN A 252 -6.76 1.79 5.77
N SER A 253 -6.24 1.26 4.67
CA SER A 253 -7.00 1.13 3.42
C SER A 253 -8.06 0.02 3.49
N THR A 254 -7.79 -1.08 4.20
CA THR A 254 -8.76 -2.15 4.44
C THR A 254 -9.90 -1.67 5.35
N PHE A 255 -9.58 -0.93 6.43
CA PHE A 255 -10.59 -0.34 7.30
C PHE A 255 -11.43 0.70 6.54
N THR A 256 -10.82 1.48 5.64
CA THR A 256 -11.55 2.37 4.74
C THR A 256 -12.53 1.58 3.85
N THR A 257 -12.12 0.41 3.36
CA THR A 257 -13.01 -0.49 2.59
C THR A 257 -14.21 -0.92 3.43
N HIS A 258 -14.02 -1.32 4.69
CA HIS A 258 -15.11 -1.65 5.61
C HIS A 258 -16.04 -0.46 5.82
N VAL A 259 -15.49 0.72 6.18
CA VAL A 259 -16.29 1.94 6.44
C VAL A 259 -17.14 2.31 5.23
N VAL A 260 -16.56 2.33 4.05
CA VAL A 260 -17.26 2.74 2.82
C VAL A 260 -18.25 1.67 2.38
N THR A 261 -17.91 0.40 2.49
CA THR A 261 -18.82 -0.72 2.20
C THR A 261 -20.06 -0.68 3.11
N SER A 262 -19.89 -0.37 4.41
CA SER A 262 -20.99 -0.31 5.38
C SER A 262 -22.03 0.77 5.06
N SER A 263 -21.70 1.74 4.20
CA SER A 263 -22.65 2.74 3.70
C SER A 263 -23.57 2.23 2.59
N GLY A 264 -23.28 1.04 2.02
CA GLY A 264 -24.03 0.45 0.92
C GLY A 264 -23.66 0.97 -0.47
N THR A 265 -22.52 1.65 -0.63
CA THR A 265 -22.07 2.19 -1.93
C THR A 265 -21.53 1.10 -2.88
N ASP A 266 -21.32 1.47 -4.13
CA ASP A 266 -20.83 0.62 -5.20
C ASP A 266 -19.36 0.16 -5.00
N THR A 267 -18.92 -0.83 -5.78
CA THR A 267 -17.57 -1.41 -5.69
C THR A 267 -16.49 -0.44 -6.16
N TYR A 268 -16.74 0.32 -7.23
CA TYR A 268 -15.75 1.22 -7.81
C TYR A 268 -15.41 2.35 -6.84
N SER A 269 -16.42 2.97 -6.23
CA SER A 269 -16.26 4.00 -5.18
C SER A 269 -15.54 3.44 -3.95
N THR A 270 -15.86 2.22 -3.52
CA THR A 270 -15.20 1.57 -2.38
C THR A 270 -13.72 1.33 -2.64
N ILE A 271 -13.36 0.76 -3.78
CA ILE A 271 -11.97 0.51 -4.15
C ILE A 271 -11.23 1.83 -4.38
N ALA A 272 -11.85 2.84 -4.98
CA ALA A 272 -11.26 4.17 -5.13
C ALA A 272 -10.95 4.83 -3.77
N ALA A 273 -11.82 4.66 -2.77
CA ALA A 273 -11.57 5.15 -1.41
C ALA A 273 -10.39 4.41 -0.74
N ALA A 274 -10.28 3.09 -0.91
CA ALA A 274 -9.14 2.30 -0.45
C ALA A 274 -7.82 2.74 -1.13
N MET A 275 -7.86 3.00 -2.43
CA MET A 275 -6.74 3.57 -3.20
C MET A 275 -6.31 4.93 -2.66
N ALA A 276 -7.25 5.84 -2.37
CA ALA A 276 -6.97 7.15 -1.80
C ALA A 276 -6.31 7.04 -0.41
N SER A 277 -6.75 6.08 0.41
CA SER A 277 -6.12 5.78 1.69
C SER A 277 -4.69 5.26 1.52
N LEU A 278 -4.48 4.30 0.61
CA LEU A 278 -3.16 3.71 0.36
C LEU A 278 -2.17 4.73 -0.22
N LYS A 279 -2.63 5.67 -1.05
CA LYS A 279 -1.81 6.73 -1.64
C LYS A 279 -1.10 7.59 -0.60
N GLY A 280 -1.66 7.74 0.59
CA GLY A 280 -1.13 8.61 1.64
C GLY A 280 0.31 8.27 2.02
N PRO A 281 1.21 9.29 2.21
CA PRO A 281 2.64 9.07 2.48
C PRO A 281 2.91 8.36 3.82
N LYS A 282 1.94 8.33 4.73
CA LYS A 282 2.03 7.58 6.00
C LYS A 282 1.62 6.11 5.86
N HIS A 283 1.09 5.71 4.69
CA HIS A 283 0.63 4.36 4.41
C HIS A 283 1.44 3.72 3.27
N GLY A 284 1.03 3.82 2.03
CA GLY A 284 1.67 3.12 0.90
C GLY A 284 2.93 3.80 0.34
N GLY A 285 3.14 5.10 0.58
CA GLY A 285 4.31 5.82 0.07
C GLY A 285 5.62 5.62 0.84
N ALA A 286 5.68 4.63 1.68
CA ALA A 286 6.77 4.48 2.63
C ALA A 286 8.02 3.80 2.05
N ASN A 287 7.88 2.87 1.11
CA ASN A 287 8.99 2.25 0.40
C ASN A 287 9.78 3.27 -0.45
N ILE A 288 9.10 4.24 -1.06
CA ILE A 288 9.75 5.34 -1.79
C ILE A 288 10.68 6.14 -0.87
N LYS A 289 10.26 6.37 0.40
CA LYS A 289 11.11 7.07 1.38
C LYS A 289 12.35 6.27 1.77
N VAL A 290 12.26 4.96 1.84
CA VAL A 290 13.44 4.10 2.06
C VAL A 290 14.40 4.23 0.89
N THR A 291 13.93 4.05 -0.33
CA THR A 291 14.76 4.17 -1.53
C THR A 291 15.45 5.53 -1.59
N GLN A 292 14.71 6.63 -1.37
CA GLN A 292 15.28 7.98 -1.35
C GLN A 292 16.32 8.17 -0.23
N MET A 293 16.13 7.59 0.95
CA MET A 293 17.08 7.62 2.05
C MET A 293 18.38 6.88 1.68
N PHE A 294 18.27 5.72 1.04
CA PHE A 294 19.45 4.97 0.58
C PHE A 294 20.16 5.68 -0.58
N GLU A 295 19.45 6.31 -1.50
CA GLU A 295 20.08 7.14 -2.56
C GLU A 295 20.87 8.32 -1.96
N ASP A 296 20.29 9.03 -0.99
CA ASP A 296 20.98 10.09 -0.25
C ASP A 296 22.21 9.53 0.47
N MET A 297 22.07 8.40 1.19
CA MET A 297 23.18 7.72 1.85
C MET A 297 24.29 7.36 0.88
N LYS A 298 23.98 6.71 -0.24
CA LYS A 298 24.94 6.33 -1.29
C LYS A 298 25.68 7.53 -1.87
N SER A 299 25.05 8.69 -1.94
CA SER A 299 25.66 9.93 -2.42
C SER A 299 26.66 10.57 -1.43
N VAL A 300 26.49 10.30 -0.13
CA VAL A 300 27.32 10.87 0.95
C VAL A 300 28.47 9.95 1.33
N LEU A 301 28.24 8.64 1.37
CA LEU A 301 29.27 7.65 1.73
C LEU A 301 30.31 7.53 0.61
N THR A 302 31.59 7.53 0.98
CA THR A 302 32.71 7.26 0.04
C THR A 302 33.00 5.77 -0.08
N ASP A 303 32.71 5.00 0.95
CA ASP A 303 32.81 3.54 1.00
C ASP A 303 31.60 2.92 1.68
N TRP A 304 30.81 2.16 0.92
CA TRP A 304 29.62 1.49 1.43
C TRP A 304 29.92 0.26 2.29
N SER A 305 31.20 -0.14 2.36
CA SER A 305 31.64 -1.23 3.25
C SER A 305 32.12 -0.75 4.61
N ASP A 306 32.31 0.56 4.79
CA ASP A 306 32.80 1.19 6.01
C ASP A 306 31.68 1.37 7.04
N ASP A 307 31.74 0.58 8.12
CA ASP A 307 30.74 0.60 9.18
C ASP A 307 30.72 1.92 9.97
N ASP A 308 31.85 2.61 10.10
CA ASP A 308 31.94 3.89 10.82
C ASP A 308 31.25 5.01 10.02
N GLN A 309 31.41 5.04 8.70
CA GLN A 309 30.71 5.97 7.83
C GLN A 309 29.19 5.73 7.85
N ILE A 310 28.76 4.46 7.79
CA ILE A 310 27.35 4.09 7.85
C ILE A 310 26.76 4.51 9.19
N ARG A 311 27.43 4.21 10.32
CA ARG A 311 27.00 4.62 11.66
C ARG A 311 26.84 6.13 11.77
N ALA A 312 27.85 6.88 11.35
CA ALA A 312 27.83 8.35 11.38
C ALA A 312 26.63 8.93 10.58
N TYR A 313 26.33 8.36 9.40
CA TYR A 313 25.18 8.78 8.60
C TYR A 313 23.84 8.46 9.30
N LEU A 314 23.68 7.26 9.88
CA LEU A 314 22.47 6.86 10.61
C LEU A 314 22.25 7.74 11.84
N GLU A 315 23.30 8.12 12.55
CA GLU A 315 23.23 9.07 13.66
C GLU A 315 22.81 10.47 13.19
N ALA A 316 23.37 10.96 12.08
CA ALA A 316 23.00 12.24 11.47
C ALA A 316 21.53 12.26 11.04
N LEU A 317 20.97 11.13 10.54
CA LEU A 317 19.55 10.99 10.27
C LEU A 317 18.71 11.23 11.53
N LEU A 318 19.05 10.55 12.63
CA LEU A 318 18.32 10.67 13.90
C LEU A 318 18.45 12.06 14.54
N ASP A 319 19.60 12.72 14.35
CA ASP A 319 19.87 14.09 14.80
C ASP A 319 19.29 15.17 13.88
N LYS A 320 18.51 14.79 12.86
CA LYS A 320 17.87 15.68 11.88
C LYS A 320 18.85 16.50 11.04
N GLN A 321 20.03 15.96 10.77
CA GLN A 321 21.09 16.62 10.00
C GLN A 321 21.23 16.08 8.58
N ALA A 322 20.73 14.87 8.30
CA ALA A 322 20.82 14.23 6.99
C ALA A 322 19.43 14.02 6.34
N PHE A 323 19.41 13.76 5.04
CA PHE A 323 18.26 13.49 4.21
C PHE A 323 17.15 14.54 4.38
N ASP A 324 15.95 14.14 4.78
CA ASP A 324 14.77 15.03 4.91
C ASP A 324 14.63 15.69 6.28
N LYS A 325 15.61 15.55 7.15
CA LYS A 325 15.72 16.17 8.49
C LYS A 325 14.56 15.85 9.44
N LYS A 326 13.84 14.75 9.21
CA LYS A 326 12.74 14.32 10.08
C LYS A 326 13.18 13.50 11.28
N GLY A 327 14.44 13.09 11.30
CA GLY A 327 15.00 12.30 12.39
C GLY A 327 14.52 10.85 12.37
N LEU A 328 14.36 10.24 11.21
CA LEU A 328 13.86 8.88 11.06
C LEU A 328 14.81 8.05 10.20
N ILE A 329 15.12 6.84 10.65
CA ILE A 329 15.60 5.77 9.78
C ILE A 329 14.34 5.08 9.28
N TYR A 330 14.01 5.28 8.02
CA TYR A 330 12.73 4.87 7.46
C TYR A 330 12.58 3.35 7.45
N ARG A 331 11.40 2.89 7.89
CA ARG A 331 11.00 1.48 7.94
C ARG A 331 11.82 0.59 8.88
N MET A 332 12.58 1.20 9.77
CA MET A 332 13.05 0.55 10.99
C MET A 332 11.97 0.75 12.07
N GLY A 333 11.26 -0.34 12.39
CA GLY A 333 10.09 -0.37 13.28
C GLY A 333 8.75 -0.58 12.54
N HIS A 334 7.81 -1.21 13.20
CA HIS A 334 6.47 -1.53 12.67
C HIS A 334 5.40 -1.26 13.73
N ALA A 335 4.23 -0.80 13.28
CA ALA A 335 3.10 -0.52 14.17
C ALA A 335 2.53 -1.76 14.88
N VAL A 336 2.77 -2.96 14.33
CA VAL A 336 2.28 -4.24 14.84
C VAL A 336 3.45 -5.14 15.21
N TYR A 337 4.37 -5.44 14.28
CA TYR A 337 5.48 -6.36 14.53
C TYR A 337 6.58 -5.70 15.37
N SER A 338 6.85 -6.28 16.54
CA SER A 338 7.88 -5.78 17.47
C SER A 338 9.16 -6.60 17.46
N VAL A 339 9.14 -7.83 16.94
CA VAL A 339 10.30 -8.73 16.91
C VAL A 339 10.78 -8.97 15.49
N SER A 340 9.88 -9.37 14.56
CA SER A 340 10.22 -9.57 13.15
C SER A 340 8.98 -9.38 12.28
N ASP A 341 9.17 -8.99 11.00
CA ASP A 341 8.12 -9.00 9.96
C ASP A 341 8.35 -10.23 9.06
N PRO A 342 7.47 -11.23 9.04
CA PRO A 342 7.65 -12.46 8.28
C PRO A 342 7.81 -12.19 6.78
N ARG A 343 7.24 -11.10 6.28
CA ARG A 343 7.34 -10.71 4.87
C ARG A 343 8.74 -10.20 4.52
N ALA A 344 9.35 -9.41 5.41
CA ALA A 344 10.74 -8.96 5.25
C ALA A 344 11.72 -10.14 5.24
N GLU A 345 11.51 -11.12 6.13
CA GLU A 345 12.32 -12.34 6.18
C GLU A 345 12.23 -13.15 4.88
N ILE A 346 11.03 -13.28 4.32
CA ILE A 346 10.83 -13.97 3.04
C ILE A 346 11.53 -13.20 1.92
N PHE A 347 11.32 -11.89 1.81
CA PHE A 347 11.98 -11.05 0.80
C PHE A 347 13.49 -11.19 0.85
N LYS A 348 14.08 -11.08 2.03
CA LYS A 348 15.53 -11.10 2.22
C LYS A 348 16.21 -12.31 1.56
N ARG A 349 15.57 -13.49 1.60
CA ARG A 349 16.11 -14.71 0.98
C ARG A 349 16.26 -14.59 -0.55
N PHE A 350 15.31 -13.91 -1.21
CA PHE A 350 15.28 -13.78 -2.67
C PHE A 350 16.01 -12.53 -3.16
N VAL A 351 16.06 -11.47 -2.35
CA VAL A 351 16.81 -10.23 -2.66
C VAL A 351 18.27 -10.53 -2.90
N LYS A 352 18.90 -11.37 -2.07
CA LYS A 352 20.30 -11.77 -2.24
C LYS A 352 20.54 -12.46 -3.58
N GLN A 353 19.64 -13.37 -3.97
CA GLN A 353 19.77 -14.08 -5.25
C GLN A 353 19.62 -13.12 -6.43
N LEU A 354 18.64 -12.21 -6.38
CA LEU A 354 18.43 -11.19 -7.41
C LEU A 354 19.60 -10.22 -7.49
N ALA A 355 20.17 -9.81 -6.35
CA ALA A 355 21.32 -8.93 -6.29
C ALA A 355 22.53 -9.52 -7.01
N VAL A 356 22.78 -10.83 -6.85
CA VAL A 356 23.85 -11.55 -7.58
C VAL A 356 23.55 -11.59 -9.08
N GLU A 357 22.31 -11.91 -9.50
CA GLU A 357 21.94 -11.95 -10.92
C GLU A 357 22.08 -10.58 -11.60
N LYS A 358 21.79 -9.51 -10.87
CA LYS A 358 21.78 -8.12 -11.39
C LYS A 358 23.07 -7.35 -11.13
N GLY A 359 24.05 -7.89 -10.40
CA GLY A 359 25.30 -7.19 -10.05
C GLY A 359 25.11 -6.09 -9.00
N HIS A 360 24.15 -6.25 -8.08
CA HIS A 360 23.79 -5.30 -7.01
C HIS A 360 24.22 -5.78 -5.61
N GLU A 361 25.22 -6.66 -5.50
CA GLU A 361 25.64 -7.26 -4.24
C GLU A 361 26.13 -6.23 -3.22
N ALA A 362 26.84 -5.19 -3.69
CA ALA A 362 27.32 -4.12 -2.81
C ALA A 362 26.17 -3.31 -2.21
N GLU A 363 25.13 -3.04 -3.01
CA GLU A 363 23.93 -2.35 -2.54
C GLU A 363 23.14 -3.21 -1.53
N TYR A 364 22.96 -4.50 -1.83
CA TYR A 364 22.35 -5.44 -0.91
C TYR A 364 23.11 -5.51 0.43
N ALA A 365 24.45 -5.57 0.39
CA ALA A 365 25.28 -5.57 1.59
C ALA A 365 25.11 -4.30 2.43
N LEU A 366 24.95 -3.13 1.79
CA LEU A 366 24.63 -1.88 2.49
C LEU A 366 23.29 -1.97 3.23
N TYR A 367 22.25 -2.51 2.59
CA TYR A 367 20.95 -2.72 3.24
C TYR A 367 21.06 -3.67 4.44
N GLU A 368 21.80 -4.77 4.34
CA GLU A 368 22.05 -5.68 5.47
C GLU A 368 22.76 -4.98 6.63
N LYS A 369 23.80 -4.18 6.37
CA LYS A 369 24.49 -3.41 7.39
C LYS A 369 23.57 -2.43 8.11
N VAL A 370 22.78 -1.67 7.36
CA VAL A 370 21.79 -0.74 7.95
C VAL A 370 20.76 -1.48 8.78
N GLU A 371 20.24 -2.62 8.31
CA GLU A 371 19.29 -3.45 9.09
C GLU A 371 19.88 -3.88 10.44
N HIS A 372 21.16 -4.26 10.47
CA HIS A 372 21.83 -4.69 11.70
C HIS A 372 22.18 -3.55 12.64
N MET A 373 22.66 -2.42 12.12
CA MET A 373 23.16 -1.30 12.93
C MET A 373 22.05 -0.38 13.42
N ALA A 374 20.98 -0.18 12.64
CA ALA A 374 19.94 0.77 12.99
C ALA A 374 19.21 0.48 14.32
N PRO A 375 18.90 -0.77 14.71
CA PRO A 375 18.27 -1.06 16.00
C PRO A 375 19.11 -0.59 17.21
N GLU A 376 20.42 -0.84 17.18
CA GLU A 376 21.36 -0.42 18.22
C GLU A 376 21.39 1.10 18.34
N ILE A 377 21.62 1.80 17.22
CA ILE A 377 21.75 3.26 17.16
C ILE A 377 20.43 3.94 17.61
N ILE A 378 19.27 3.42 17.18
CA ILE A 378 17.96 3.92 17.64
C ILE A 378 17.78 3.67 19.13
N GLY A 379 18.21 2.49 19.62
CA GLY A 379 18.17 2.16 21.05
C GLY A 379 18.98 3.14 21.88
N GLU A 380 20.22 3.40 21.50
CA GLU A 380 21.11 4.34 22.19
C GLU A 380 20.58 5.78 22.19
N LYS A 381 20.18 6.29 21.03
CA LYS A 381 19.73 7.69 20.84
C LYS A 381 18.34 7.97 21.43
N ARG A 382 17.42 7.00 21.39
CA ARG A 382 15.99 7.20 21.75
C ARG A 382 15.55 6.40 22.98
N LYS A 383 16.43 5.61 23.58
CA LYS A 383 16.12 4.68 24.67
C LYS A 383 14.97 3.72 24.33
N MET A 384 14.89 3.33 23.08
CA MET A 384 13.83 2.50 22.50
C MET A 384 14.44 1.17 22.03
N TYR A 385 14.33 0.14 22.85
CA TYR A 385 14.98 -1.17 22.64
C TYR A 385 14.02 -2.26 22.16
N LYS A 386 12.76 -1.92 21.92
CA LYS A 386 11.74 -2.86 21.42
C LYS A 386 11.05 -2.31 20.18
N GLY A 387 10.76 -3.21 19.24
CA GLY A 387 9.99 -2.87 18.05
C GLY A 387 10.77 -2.16 16.95
N VAL A 388 12.11 -2.30 16.96
CA VAL A 388 12.99 -1.69 15.94
C VAL A 388 13.52 -2.79 15.03
N ASN A 389 12.72 -3.17 14.02
CA ASN A 389 13.11 -4.18 13.02
C ASN A 389 12.73 -3.68 11.64
N ALA A 390 13.45 -4.15 10.61
CA ALA A 390 13.08 -3.93 9.23
C ALA A 390 11.70 -4.54 8.94
N ASN A 391 10.84 -3.78 8.28
CA ASN A 391 9.58 -4.31 7.78
C ASN A 391 9.63 -4.55 6.26
N VAL A 392 8.57 -5.09 5.68
CA VAL A 392 8.52 -5.47 4.25
C VAL A 392 8.92 -4.32 3.33
N ASP A 393 8.56 -3.07 3.65
CA ASP A 393 8.87 -1.91 2.81
C ASP A 393 10.35 -1.50 2.85
N PHE A 394 11.13 -2.02 3.79
CA PHE A 394 12.57 -1.80 3.84
C PHE A 394 13.28 -2.45 2.65
N TYR A 395 12.89 -3.67 2.29
CA TYR A 395 13.48 -4.40 1.17
C TYR A 395 12.71 -4.25 -0.15
N SER A 396 11.40 -3.96 -0.12
CA SER A 396 10.59 -3.93 -1.35
C SER A 396 11.06 -2.87 -2.34
N GLY A 397 11.54 -1.70 -1.88
CA GLY A 397 12.10 -0.67 -2.75
C GLY A 397 13.37 -1.13 -3.47
N LEU A 398 14.27 -1.84 -2.77
CA LEU A 398 15.46 -2.44 -3.36
C LEU A 398 15.10 -3.51 -4.40
N VAL A 399 14.16 -4.39 -4.08
CA VAL A 399 13.65 -5.39 -5.04
C VAL A 399 13.13 -4.72 -6.29
N TYR A 400 12.28 -3.71 -6.14
CA TYR A 400 11.68 -3.04 -7.29
C TYR A 400 12.72 -2.29 -8.13
N SER A 401 13.76 -1.71 -7.52
CA SER A 401 14.86 -1.10 -8.28
C SER A 401 15.67 -2.15 -9.08
N MET A 402 15.97 -3.31 -8.50
CA MET A 402 16.65 -4.40 -9.19
C MET A 402 15.81 -5.07 -10.30
N LEU A 403 14.48 -4.95 -10.22
CA LEU A 403 13.56 -5.34 -11.28
C LEU A 403 13.38 -4.26 -12.35
N ASP A 404 14.13 -3.18 -12.29
CA ASP A 404 14.02 -2.01 -13.19
C ASP A 404 12.61 -1.40 -13.21
N LEU A 405 11.89 -1.51 -12.09
CA LEU A 405 10.57 -0.92 -11.96
C LEU A 405 10.68 0.57 -11.64
N PRO A 406 9.96 1.43 -12.36
CA PRO A 406 9.97 2.88 -12.08
C PRO A 406 9.47 3.19 -10.67
N PRO A 407 10.10 4.10 -9.91
CA PRO A 407 9.65 4.50 -8.58
C PRO A 407 8.19 4.97 -8.52
N ALA A 408 7.68 5.55 -9.62
CA ALA A 408 6.27 5.95 -9.76
C ALA A 408 5.29 4.77 -9.65
N LEU A 409 5.75 3.53 -9.88
CA LEU A 409 4.96 2.31 -9.83
C LEU A 409 5.07 1.52 -8.50
N TYR A 410 5.93 1.91 -7.55
CA TYR A 410 6.11 1.16 -6.30
C TYR A 410 4.81 1.07 -5.48
N THR A 411 4.15 2.18 -5.24
CA THR A 411 2.83 2.19 -4.56
C THR A 411 1.71 1.56 -5.42
N PRO A 412 1.63 1.81 -6.74
CA PRO A 412 0.73 1.07 -7.64
C PRO A 412 0.88 -0.45 -7.62
N ILE A 413 2.10 -0.99 -7.58
CA ILE A 413 2.34 -2.45 -7.46
C ILE A 413 1.79 -2.97 -6.12
N PHE A 414 2.01 -2.22 -5.04
CA PHE A 414 1.41 -2.54 -3.75
C PHE A 414 -0.14 -2.55 -3.83
N ALA A 415 -0.74 -1.60 -4.54
CA ALA A 415 -2.19 -1.55 -4.76
C ALA A 415 -2.67 -2.72 -5.63
N ALA A 416 -1.93 -3.11 -6.68
CA ALA A 416 -2.23 -4.26 -7.54
C ALA A 416 -2.29 -5.59 -6.78
N ALA A 417 -1.50 -5.70 -5.73
CA ALA A 417 -1.58 -6.81 -4.80
C ALA A 417 -2.78 -6.67 -3.84
N ARG A 418 -2.89 -5.51 -3.18
CA ARG A 418 -3.82 -5.27 -2.08
C ARG A 418 -5.30 -5.25 -2.52
N ILE A 419 -5.59 -5.00 -3.80
CA ILE A 419 -6.97 -5.01 -4.31
C ILE A 419 -7.65 -6.36 -4.08
N VAL A 420 -6.90 -7.46 -4.03
CA VAL A 420 -7.43 -8.80 -3.68
C VAL A 420 -7.94 -8.81 -2.24
N GLY A 421 -7.13 -8.33 -1.28
CA GLY A 421 -7.53 -8.20 0.12
C GLY A 421 -8.73 -7.27 0.29
N TRP A 422 -8.73 -6.08 -0.33
CA TRP A 422 -9.89 -5.17 -0.28
C TRP A 422 -11.17 -5.83 -0.83
N SER A 423 -11.05 -6.58 -1.92
CA SER A 423 -12.17 -7.30 -2.52
C SER A 423 -12.73 -8.37 -1.57
N ALA A 424 -11.86 -9.16 -0.95
CA ALA A 424 -12.24 -10.17 0.02
C ALA A 424 -12.94 -9.54 1.25
N HIS A 425 -12.36 -8.48 1.83
CA HIS A 425 -12.95 -7.75 2.96
C HIS A 425 -14.28 -7.06 2.59
N ARG A 426 -14.42 -6.55 1.36
CA ARG A 426 -15.70 -6.01 0.89
C ARG A 426 -16.79 -7.08 0.83
N LEU A 427 -16.48 -8.25 0.27
CA LEU A 427 -17.43 -9.38 0.20
C LEU A 427 -17.81 -9.87 1.60
N GLU A 428 -16.85 -9.95 2.52
CA GLU A 428 -17.10 -10.31 3.92
C GLU A 428 -17.98 -9.29 4.62
N GLU A 429 -17.70 -8.00 4.44
CA GLU A 429 -18.49 -6.91 5.02
C GLU A 429 -19.94 -6.94 4.51
N LEU A 430 -20.16 -7.06 3.19
CA LEU A 430 -21.51 -7.14 2.60
C LEU A 430 -22.30 -8.35 3.09
N LYS A 431 -21.63 -9.45 3.44
CA LYS A 431 -22.28 -10.64 3.97
C LYS A 431 -22.73 -10.49 5.42
N ASN A 432 -21.98 -9.72 6.22
CA ASN A 432 -22.11 -9.72 7.68
C ASN A 432 -22.59 -8.38 8.24
N VAL A 433 -22.53 -7.27 7.46
CA VAL A 433 -22.91 -5.95 7.97
C VAL A 433 -24.42 -5.76 8.02
N ASP A 434 -24.88 -5.21 9.14
CA ASP A 434 -26.27 -4.74 9.33
C ASP A 434 -26.32 -3.25 9.72
N LYS A 435 -25.16 -2.64 10.01
CA LYS A 435 -25.07 -1.27 10.52
C LYS A 435 -23.92 -0.51 9.87
N ILE A 436 -24.17 0.77 9.58
CA ILE A 436 -23.12 1.68 9.14
C ILE A 436 -22.09 1.91 10.26
N ILE A 437 -20.79 1.85 9.91
CA ILE A 437 -19.70 2.13 10.85
C ILE A 437 -19.70 3.62 11.16
N ARG A 438 -20.08 3.97 12.40
CA ARG A 438 -20.25 5.35 12.85
C ARG A 438 -19.69 5.56 14.27
N PRO A 439 -18.42 5.88 14.42
CA PRO A 439 -17.84 6.19 15.74
C PRO A 439 -18.40 7.50 16.30
N ALA A 440 -18.38 7.62 17.64
CA ALA A 440 -18.79 8.82 18.35
C ALA A 440 -17.68 9.88 18.33
N TYR A 441 -18.08 11.16 18.22
CA TYR A 441 -17.20 12.32 18.40
C TYR A 441 -17.74 13.22 19.50
N LYS A 442 -16.88 13.68 20.41
CA LYS A 442 -17.21 14.61 21.48
C LYS A 442 -17.17 16.05 20.94
N PRO A 443 -18.31 16.78 20.90
CA PRO A 443 -18.29 18.19 20.54
C PRO A 443 -17.65 19.02 21.67
N LEU A 444 -16.83 20.00 21.30
CA LEU A 444 -16.14 20.91 22.22
C LEU A 444 -16.69 22.36 22.13
N ALA A 445 -17.27 22.73 20.98
CA ALA A 445 -17.84 24.07 20.82
C ALA A 445 -19.06 24.23 21.75
N PRO A 446 -19.17 25.36 22.49
CA PRO A 446 -20.35 25.65 23.28
C PRO A 446 -21.57 25.90 22.38
N TYR A 447 -22.76 25.60 22.89
CA TYR A 447 -23.99 26.03 22.20
C TYR A 447 -24.05 27.56 22.19
N ARG A 448 -24.45 28.12 21.03
CA ARG A 448 -24.56 29.57 20.81
C ARG A 448 -25.90 29.85 20.13
N GLU A 449 -26.50 30.99 20.50
CA GLU A 449 -27.65 31.50 19.77
C GLU A 449 -27.22 32.11 18.44
N TYR A 450 -28.12 32.04 17.44
CA TYR A 450 -27.89 32.67 16.16
C TYR A 450 -28.01 34.18 16.29
N ILE A 451 -26.95 34.90 15.92
CA ILE A 451 -26.94 36.37 15.85
C ILE A 451 -27.24 36.77 14.39
N LYS A 452 -28.18 37.71 14.20
CA LYS A 452 -28.52 38.19 12.87
C LYS A 452 -27.32 38.86 12.20
N LEU A 453 -27.27 38.83 10.86
CA LEU A 453 -26.12 39.34 10.12
C LEU A 453 -25.78 40.80 10.46
N ASP A 454 -26.80 41.65 10.61
CA ASP A 454 -26.69 43.06 10.92
C ASP A 454 -26.25 43.35 12.37
N ASP A 455 -26.28 42.33 13.24
CA ASP A 455 -25.99 42.45 14.68
C ASP A 455 -24.61 41.84 15.06
N ARG A 456 -23.75 41.42 14.09
CA ARG A 456 -22.44 40.79 14.33
C ARG A 456 -21.27 41.70 13.97
#